data_05b2a76894d17ec196fb7b531756d78e
#
_entry.id   05b2a76894d17ec196fb7b531756d78e
#
_cell.length_a   1.000
_cell.length_b   1.000
_cell.length_c   1.000
_cell.angle_alpha   90.00
_cell.angle_beta   90.00
_cell.angle_gamma   90.00
#
_symmetry.space_group_name_H-M   'P 1'
#
loop_
_entity.id
_entity.type
_entity.pdbx_description
1 polymer ?
#
loop_
_entity_poly.entity_id
_entity_poly.type
_entity_poly.pdbx_seq_one_letter_code
_entity_poly.pdbx_strand_id
1 'polypeptide(L)'
;MWTANRRQFIAGGAAAGIGAAILGRKAFGRGTAGFGLGNGHHALGILRPLPPTQPLPRKFSASEEVTIGKTGIKTSLLAMGTGTVGSGHHSHQTALGIGGLSALLLNGYDQGLRFFDTADSYGSHPHVAEALKHVPRDKVTVLSKSWSRDAAGMQADLDRFRRELGTDHIDILLMHCLTEGDWTTRYRGAMDVLSAAKEKGIIRAHGCSCHSIEALRAAAKSPWVDVDLVRINPIGAFMDADPDTVIGVLRDMKRAGKGILGMKILGQGQLLDKQDEALNFALGLGLLDAFTIGAENKTEQDDLVRRIAAA
;
A
#
# COMPACT_ATOMS: atom_id res chain seq x y z
N MET A 1 35.70 -17.69 -34.49
CA MET A 1 34.93 -18.83 -35.03
C MET A 1 34.55 -19.75 -33.91
N TRP A 2 33.34 -19.63 -33.40
CA TRP A 2 32.56 -20.71 -32.76
C TRP A 2 31.17 -20.16 -32.49
N THR A 3 30.25 -20.48 -33.37
CA THR A 3 28.83 -20.29 -33.28
C THR A 3 28.24 -21.47 -32.50
N ALA A 4 27.63 -21.25 -31.36
CA ALA A 4 26.86 -22.28 -30.66
C ALA A 4 25.36 -21.89 -30.65
N ASN A 5 24.60 -22.82 -31.20
CA ASN A 5 23.22 -22.78 -31.63
C ASN A 5 22.22 -22.87 -30.43
N ARG A 6 21.24 -22.00 -30.43
CA ARG A 6 20.08 -22.02 -29.53
C ARG A 6 19.05 -23.07 -30.00
N ARG A 7 19.23 -24.33 -29.75
CA ARG A 7 18.20 -25.38 -29.88
C ARG A 7 18.68 -26.68 -29.29
N GLN A 8 18.44 -26.87 -27.99
CA GLN A 8 18.40 -28.22 -27.36
C GLN A 8 18.20 -28.04 -25.84
N PHE A 9 16.98 -27.95 -25.39
CA PHE A 9 16.54 -28.38 -24.07
C PHE A 9 14.99 -28.47 -24.05
N ILE A 10 14.45 -29.36 -24.85
CA ILE A 10 13.10 -29.90 -24.67
C ILE A 10 13.21 -31.39 -25.05
N ALA A 11 13.28 -32.25 -24.08
CA ALA A 11 12.74 -33.60 -24.09
C ALA A 11 13.16 -34.35 -22.80
N GLY A 12 12.18 -34.85 -22.08
CA GLY A 12 12.42 -35.91 -21.09
C GLY A 12 11.56 -35.79 -19.84
N GLY A 13 10.40 -36.49 -19.83
CA GLY A 13 9.82 -36.95 -18.58
C GLY A 13 8.32 -36.77 -18.40
N ALA A 14 7.50 -37.41 -19.24
CA ALA A 14 6.11 -37.69 -18.90
C ALA A 14 6.06 -38.93 -17.99
N ALA A 15 5.41 -38.81 -16.82
CA ALA A 15 4.85 -39.96 -16.12
C ALA A 15 3.60 -39.52 -15.36
N ALA A 16 2.50 -40.18 -15.67
CA ALA A 16 1.17 -39.94 -15.19
C ALA A 16 1.00 -40.27 -13.69
N GLY A 17 0.13 -39.55 -13.03
CA GLY A 17 -0.36 -39.86 -11.70
C GLY A 17 -1.69 -39.17 -11.45
N ILE A 18 -2.79 -39.86 -11.77
CA ILE A 18 -4.15 -39.51 -11.40
C ILE A 18 -4.29 -39.67 -9.88
N GLY A 19 -4.67 -38.64 -9.16
CA GLY A 19 -4.91 -38.70 -7.73
C GLY A 19 -5.90 -37.64 -7.28
N ALA A 20 -7.06 -38.09 -6.87
CA ALA A 20 -8.30 -37.42 -6.51
C ALA A 20 -8.13 -36.19 -5.59
N ALA A 21 -9.02 -35.24 -5.83
CA ALA A 21 -9.33 -34.13 -4.96
C ALA A 21 -9.81 -34.61 -3.58
N ILE A 22 -9.14 -34.16 -2.53
CA ILE A 22 -9.68 -34.17 -1.16
C ILE A 22 -9.53 -32.76 -0.60
N LEU A 23 -10.66 -32.12 -0.40
CA LEU A 23 -10.82 -30.90 0.37
C LEU A 23 -10.28 -31.12 1.79
N GLY A 24 -9.11 -30.57 2.07
CA GLY A 24 -8.52 -30.53 3.39
C GLY A 24 -8.50 -29.10 3.93
N ARG A 25 -9.51 -28.72 4.72
CA ARG A 25 -9.42 -27.58 5.64
C ARG A 25 -8.24 -27.78 6.56
N LYS A 26 -7.11 -27.14 6.31
CA LYS A 26 -6.04 -27.05 7.31
C LYS A 26 -6.37 -25.93 8.28
N ALA A 27 -6.75 -26.33 9.48
CA ALA A 27 -6.77 -25.49 10.66
C ALA A 27 -5.37 -24.89 10.88
N PHE A 28 -5.30 -23.57 11.08
CA PHE A 28 -4.09 -22.87 11.53
C PHE A 28 -3.70 -23.39 12.91
N GLY A 29 -2.64 -24.21 12.97
CA GLY A 29 -2.01 -24.63 14.19
C GLY A 29 -1.37 -23.45 14.91
N ARG A 30 -1.66 -23.31 16.22
CA ARG A 30 -1.00 -22.40 17.15
C ARG A 30 0.48 -22.76 17.23
N GLY A 31 1.34 -21.95 16.60
CA GLY A 31 2.78 -21.92 16.82
C GLY A 31 3.13 -20.64 17.58
N THR A 32 3.32 -20.73 18.87
CA THR A 32 3.87 -19.65 19.71
C THR A 32 5.37 -19.55 19.48
N ALA A 33 5.80 -18.64 18.59
CA ALA A 33 7.16 -18.13 18.59
C ALA A 33 7.06 -16.65 18.94
N GLY A 34 7.44 -16.31 20.17
CA GLY A 34 7.46 -14.95 20.68
C GLY A 34 8.55 -14.14 19.98
N PHE A 35 8.14 -13.21 19.13
CA PHE A 35 8.92 -12.04 18.79
C PHE A 35 8.26 -10.86 19.52
N GLY A 36 9.02 -10.25 20.43
CA GLY A 36 8.60 -9.07 21.19
C GLY A 36 8.39 -7.88 20.28
N LEU A 37 7.22 -7.77 19.72
CA LEU A 37 6.68 -6.53 19.18
C LEU A 37 6.07 -5.80 20.36
N GLY A 38 6.52 -4.56 20.58
CA GLY A 38 6.01 -3.71 21.63
C GLY A 38 4.48 -3.75 21.71
N ASN A 39 3.96 -3.73 22.94
CA ASN A 39 2.55 -3.80 23.30
C ASN A 39 1.72 -2.69 22.61
N GLY A 40 1.50 -2.81 21.31
CA GLY A 40 0.39 -2.17 20.65
C GLY A 40 -0.84 -3.05 20.89
N HIS A 41 -1.74 -2.61 21.75
CA HIS A 41 -3.03 -3.25 21.94
C HIS A 41 -3.73 -3.30 20.57
N HIS A 42 -3.60 -4.43 19.85
CA HIS A 42 -4.56 -4.79 18.83
C HIS A 42 -5.88 -5.08 19.55
N ALA A 43 -6.64 -4.04 19.83
CA ALA A 43 -8.04 -4.24 20.10
C ALA A 43 -8.58 -5.01 18.89
N LEU A 44 -8.91 -6.28 19.09
CA LEU A 44 -9.83 -7.00 18.22
C LEU A 44 -11.13 -6.20 18.32
N GLY A 45 -11.25 -5.16 17.51
CA GLY A 45 -12.47 -4.40 17.39
C GLY A 45 -13.59 -5.40 17.09
N ILE A 46 -14.71 -5.25 17.72
CA ILE A 46 -15.90 -6.03 17.40
C ILE A 46 -16.16 -5.77 15.91
N LEU A 47 -15.91 -6.80 15.08
CA LEU A 47 -16.17 -6.72 13.65
C LEU A 47 -17.67 -6.45 13.47
N ARG A 48 -18.00 -5.37 12.78
CA ARG A 48 -19.40 -5.07 12.51
C ARG A 48 -19.88 -5.83 11.26
N PRO A 49 -21.19 -6.10 11.15
CA PRO A 49 -21.77 -6.61 9.91
C PRO A 49 -21.46 -5.66 8.74
N LEU A 50 -21.37 -6.21 7.53
CA LEU A 50 -21.27 -5.40 6.32
C LEU A 50 -22.47 -4.43 6.26
N PRO A 51 -22.25 -3.13 5.98
CA PRO A 51 -23.34 -2.22 5.72
C PRO A 51 -24.06 -2.64 4.43
N PRO A 52 -25.36 -2.32 4.28
CA PRO A 52 -26.05 -2.56 3.03
C PRO A 52 -25.35 -1.82 1.90
N THR A 53 -25.19 -2.51 0.76
CA THR A 53 -24.60 -1.94 -0.45
C THR A 53 -25.50 -0.82 -0.95
N GLN A 54 -24.94 0.37 -1.10
CA GLN A 54 -25.63 1.50 -1.71
C GLN A 54 -25.12 1.68 -3.15
N PRO A 55 -25.97 2.15 -4.08
CA PRO A 55 -25.51 2.50 -5.42
C PRO A 55 -24.38 3.54 -5.35
N LEU A 56 -23.33 3.31 -6.12
CA LEU A 56 -22.23 4.28 -6.20
C LEU A 56 -22.69 5.54 -6.94
N PRO A 57 -22.13 6.70 -6.60
CA PRO A 57 -22.54 8.01 -7.19
C PRO A 57 -22.16 8.13 -8.66
N ARG A 58 -21.22 7.32 -9.14
CA ARG A 58 -20.71 7.28 -10.52
C ARG A 58 -20.00 5.97 -10.79
N LYS A 59 -19.65 5.73 -12.05
CA LYS A 59 -18.71 4.66 -12.44
C LYS A 59 -17.29 5.07 -12.10
N PHE A 60 -16.47 4.08 -11.78
CA PHE A 60 -15.06 4.23 -11.44
C PHE A 60 -14.18 3.44 -12.42
N SER A 61 -12.92 3.82 -12.52
CA SER A 61 -11.89 3.05 -13.17
C SER A 61 -10.65 2.98 -12.27
N ALA A 62 -10.03 1.82 -12.16
CA ALA A 62 -8.81 1.65 -11.39
C ALA A 62 -7.68 2.57 -11.88
N SER A 63 -7.65 2.87 -13.18
CA SER A 63 -6.66 3.72 -13.85
C SER A 63 -7.09 5.18 -14.00
N GLU A 64 -8.28 5.59 -13.50
CA GLU A 64 -8.68 6.99 -13.62
C GLU A 64 -7.68 7.90 -12.90
N GLU A 65 -7.38 9.05 -13.52
CA GLU A 65 -6.49 10.04 -12.91
C GLU A 65 -7.19 10.74 -11.74
N VAL A 66 -6.55 10.70 -10.59
CA VAL A 66 -6.98 11.38 -9.37
C VAL A 66 -5.87 12.33 -8.89
N THR A 67 -6.25 13.34 -8.13
CA THR A 67 -5.30 14.27 -7.49
C THR A 67 -5.27 13.99 -5.99
N ILE A 68 -4.08 13.81 -5.43
CA ILE A 68 -3.90 13.53 -4.00
C ILE A 68 -3.99 14.84 -3.19
N GLY A 69 -5.13 15.08 -2.58
CA GLY A 69 -5.39 16.28 -1.79
C GLY A 69 -4.98 17.58 -2.52
N LYS A 70 -4.27 18.46 -1.80
CA LYS A 70 -3.72 19.72 -2.34
C LYS A 70 -2.27 19.59 -2.83
N THR A 71 -1.71 18.37 -2.91
CA THR A 71 -0.29 18.17 -3.28
C THR A 71 0.00 18.46 -4.74
N GLY A 72 -1.01 18.46 -5.60
CA GLY A 72 -0.84 18.52 -7.06
C GLY A 72 -0.29 17.23 -7.69
N ILE A 73 -0.11 16.16 -6.89
CA ILE A 73 0.30 14.85 -7.40
C ILE A 73 -0.91 14.19 -8.07
N LYS A 74 -0.77 13.90 -9.35
CA LYS A 74 -1.75 13.15 -10.14
C LYS A 74 -1.28 11.71 -10.32
N THR A 75 -2.19 10.76 -10.12
CA THR A 75 -1.88 9.32 -10.19
C THR A 75 -3.15 8.52 -10.47
N SER A 76 -3.08 7.19 -10.52
CA SER A 76 -4.26 6.33 -10.66
C SER A 76 -5.01 6.17 -9.33
N LEU A 77 -6.33 5.95 -9.40
CA LEU A 77 -7.19 5.65 -8.26
C LEU A 77 -6.72 4.43 -7.47
N LEU A 78 -6.34 3.35 -8.18
CA LEU A 78 -5.75 2.16 -7.58
C LEU A 78 -4.23 2.27 -7.55
N ALA A 79 -3.65 2.14 -6.36
CA ALA A 79 -2.23 1.91 -6.16
C ALA A 79 -1.91 0.42 -6.10
N MET A 80 -0.82 0.01 -6.73
CA MET A 80 -0.28 -1.34 -6.66
C MET A 80 0.51 -1.51 -5.37
N GLY A 81 -0.10 -2.17 -4.38
CA GLY A 81 0.50 -2.45 -3.09
C GLY A 81 1.55 -3.57 -3.17
N THR A 82 2.68 -3.37 -2.51
CA THR A 82 3.77 -4.37 -2.47
C THR A 82 4.00 -4.94 -1.07
N GLY A 83 3.09 -4.70 -0.12
CA GLY A 83 3.29 -4.98 1.30
C GLY A 83 2.22 -5.84 1.96
N THR A 84 1.60 -6.81 1.27
CA THR A 84 0.69 -7.76 1.93
C THR A 84 1.47 -8.55 2.98
N VAL A 85 1.03 -8.45 4.26
CA VAL A 85 1.74 -9.00 5.43
C VAL A 85 3.21 -8.53 5.49
N GLY A 86 3.49 -7.30 5.01
CA GLY A 86 4.84 -6.74 4.86
C GLY A 86 5.50 -6.39 6.19
N SER A 87 6.60 -7.07 6.53
CA SER A 87 7.39 -6.87 7.74
C SER A 87 8.78 -7.52 7.59
N GLY A 88 9.79 -6.96 8.26
CA GLY A 88 11.13 -7.56 8.28
C GLY A 88 11.76 -7.67 6.89
N HIS A 89 11.54 -6.68 6.04
CA HIS A 89 11.99 -6.65 4.64
C HIS A 89 11.46 -7.79 3.77
N HIS A 90 10.25 -8.26 4.06
CA HIS A 90 9.57 -9.31 3.33
C HIS A 90 8.07 -9.02 3.22
N SER A 91 7.43 -9.46 2.13
CA SER A 91 5.98 -9.44 1.91
C SER A 91 5.58 -10.59 0.98
N HIS A 92 4.28 -10.86 0.85
CA HIS A 92 3.81 -11.83 -0.15
C HIS A 92 4.26 -11.45 -1.56
N GLN A 93 4.27 -10.17 -1.90
CA GLN A 93 4.70 -9.68 -3.21
C GLN A 93 6.21 -9.85 -3.41
N THR A 94 7.04 -9.57 -2.39
CA THR A 94 8.50 -9.78 -2.52
C THR A 94 8.88 -11.25 -2.62
N ALA A 95 8.05 -12.16 -2.10
CA ALA A 95 8.22 -13.61 -2.27
C ALA A 95 8.14 -14.06 -3.74
N LEU A 96 7.56 -13.24 -4.64
CA LEU A 96 7.55 -13.49 -6.09
C LEU A 96 8.94 -13.32 -6.74
N GLY A 97 9.92 -12.83 -5.99
CA GLY A 97 11.23 -12.45 -6.48
C GLY A 97 11.21 -11.17 -7.32
N ILE A 98 12.41 -10.63 -7.62
CA ILE A 98 12.54 -9.34 -8.32
C ILE A 98 11.80 -9.37 -9.68
N GLY A 99 12.00 -10.38 -10.48
CA GLY A 99 11.36 -10.49 -11.80
C GLY A 99 9.84 -10.67 -11.72
N GLY A 100 9.35 -11.46 -10.75
CA GLY A 100 7.91 -11.71 -10.58
C GLY A 100 7.14 -10.46 -10.16
N LEU A 101 7.60 -9.76 -9.12
CA LEU A 101 6.94 -8.54 -8.67
C LEU A 101 7.10 -7.40 -9.68
N SER A 102 8.28 -7.24 -10.30
CA SER A 102 8.48 -6.26 -11.37
C SER A 102 7.51 -6.50 -12.54
N ALA A 103 7.36 -7.75 -13.00
CA ALA A 103 6.41 -8.09 -14.06
C ALA A 103 4.95 -7.77 -13.66
N LEU A 104 4.58 -7.98 -12.40
CA LEU A 104 3.26 -7.64 -11.90
C LEU A 104 3.02 -6.12 -11.87
N LEU A 105 4.02 -5.32 -11.46
CA LEU A 105 3.95 -3.86 -11.51
C LEU A 105 3.83 -3.36 -12.96
N LEU A 106 4.57 -3.96 -13.90
CA LEU A 106 4.50 -3.63 -15.33
C LEU A 106 3.14 -4.01 -15.92
N ASN A 107 2.57 -5.17 -15.54
CA ASN A 107 1.21 -5.52 -15.95
C ASN A 107 0.18 -4.47 -15.52
N GLY A 108 0.29 -3.95 -14.30
CA GLY A 108 -0.59 -2.87 -13.86
C GLY A 108 -0.33 -1.56 -14.62
N TYR A 109 0.93 -1.24 -14.90
CA TYR A 109 1.28 -0.08 -15.71
C TYR A 109 0.67 -0.15 -17.11
N ASP A 110 0.71 -1.31 -17.76
CA ASP A 110 0.10 -1.54 -19.07
C ASP A 110 -1.43 -1.38 -19.05
N GLN A 111 -2.06 -1.64 -17.90
CA GLN A 111 -3.48 -1.40 -17.66
C GLN A 111 -3.81 0.05 -17.26
N GLY A 112 -2.83 0.94 -17.27
CA GLY A 112 -3.00 2.36 -16.95
C GLY A 112 -2.81 2.71 -15.47
N LEU A 113 -2.44 1.77 -14.59
CA LEU A 113 -2.11 2.09 -13.21
C LEU A 113 -0.78 2.85 -13.15
N ARG A 114 -0.74 3.89 -12.31
CA ARG A 114 0.39 4.83 -12.23
C ARG A 114 0.90 5.03 -10.82
N PHE A 115 0.48 4.20 -9.86
CA PHE A 115 0.79 4.37 -8.46
C PHE A 115 1.42 3.09 -7.88
N PHE A 116 2.70 3.17 -7.47
CA PHE A 116 3.46 2.10 -6.83
C PHE A 116 3.57 2.40 -5.33
N ASP A 117 2.95 1.57 -4.50
CA ASP A 117 3.00 1.68 -3.04
C ASP A 117 4.00 0.67 -2.47
N THR A 118 5.08 1.18 -1.91
CA THR A 118 6.16 0.39 -1.28
C THR A 118 6.46 0.88 0.15
N ALA A 119 7.36 0.24 0.84
CA ALA A 119 7.95 0.66 2.09
C ALA A 119 9.27 -0.05 2.35
N ASP A 120 10.12 0.53 3.18
CA ASP A 120 11.36 -0.10 3.63
C ASP A 120 11.09 -1.50 4.24
N SER A 121 10.14 -1.57 5.18
CA SER A 121 9.83 -2.83 5.88
C SER A 121 9.30 -3.95 4.98
N TYR A 122 8.90 -3.66 3.76
CA TYR A 122 8.43 -4.67 2.80
C TYR A 122 9.58 -5.30 2.00
N GLY A 123 10.75 -4.64 1.97
CA GLY A 123 11.89 -5.07 1.16
C GLY A 123 11.63 -4.98 -0.35
N SER A 124 10.65 -4.17 -0.77
CA SER A 124 10.20 -4.12 -2.15
C SER A 124 10.89 -3.07 -3.02
N HIS A 125 11.78 -2.21 -2.46
CA HIS A 125 12.49 -1.18 -3.23
C HIS A 125 13.25 -1.76 -4.43
N PRO A 126 14.04 -2.85 -4.33
CA PRO A 126 14.74 -3.40 -5.48
C PRO A 126 13.80 -3.92 -6.58
N HIS A 127 12.62 -4.42 -6.20
CA HIS A 127 11.59 -4.90 -7.13
C HIS A 127 10.94 -3.74 -7.90
N VAL A 128 10.64 -2.65 -7.17
CA VAL A 128 10.13 -1.41 -7.77
C VAL A 128 11.19 -0.78 -8.67
N ALA A 129 12.45 -0.75 -8.24
CA ALA A 129 13.57 -0.27 -9.06
C ALA A 129 13.68 -1.02 -10.38
N GLU A 130 13.50 -2.35 -10.36
CA GLU A 130 13.50 -3.14 -11.60
C GLU A 130 12.37 -2.73 -12.53
N ALA A 131 11.14 -2.55 -12.02
CA ALA A 131 10.03 -2.06 -12.82
C ALA A 131 10.28 -0.64 -13.39
N LEU A 132 10.89 0.25 -12.59
CA LEU A 132 11.18 1.62 -13.00
C LEU A 132 12.18 1.72 -14.18
N LYS A 133 12.96 0.68 -14.46
CA LYS A 133 13.83 0.63 -15.66
C LYS A 133 13.04 0.53 -16.97
N HIS A 134 11.77 0.12 -16.91
CA HIS A 134 10.93 -0.19 -18.06
C HIS A 134 9.81 0.81 -18.29
N VAL A 135 9.67 1.82 -17.43
CA VAL A 135 8.64 2.87 -17.52
C VAL A 135 9.27 4.25 -17.35
N PRO A 136 8.75 5.30 -18.00
CA PRO A 136 9.22 6.66 -17.73
C PRO A 136 8.94 7.03 -16.27
N ARG A 137 9.97 7.44 -15.53
CA ARG A 137 9.89 7.74 -14.08
C ARG A 137 8.85 8.82 -13.76
N ASP A 138 8.70 9.81 -14.64
CA ASP A 138 7.75 10.92 -14.51
C ASP A 138 6.28 10.50 -14.76
N LYS A 139 6.05 9.28 -15.25
CA LYS A 139 4.71 8.75 -15.51
C LYS A 139 4.17 7.88 -14.37
N VAL A 140 4.94 7.68 -13.31
CA VAL A 140 4.52 6.87 -12.16
C VAL A 140 4.75 7.63 -10.86
N THR A 141 3.84 7.48 -9.93
CA THR A 141 3.94 7.95 -8.55
C THR A 141 4.51 6.81 -7.70
N VAL A 142 5.59 7.08 -6.99
CA VAL A 142 6.20 6.15 -6.03
C VAL A 142 5.96 6.67 -4.62
N LEU A 143 5.28 5.87 -3.80
CA LEU A 143 5.11 6.10 -2.38
C LEU A 143 6.00 5.12 -1.61
N SER A 144 6.79 5.64 -0.67
CA SER A 144 7.53 4.81 0.29
C SER A 144 7.30 5.28 1.72
N LYS A 145 7.78 4.49 2.68
CA LYS A 145 7.55 4.71 4.11
C LYS A 145 8.79 4.35 4.91
N SER A 146 9.16 5.20 5.88
CA SER A 146 10.29 5.02 6.79
C SER A 146 9.84 4.80 8.23
N TRP A 147 10.50 3.90 8.94
CA TRP A 147 10.34 3.69 10.39
C TRP A 147 11.19 4.64 11.23
N SER A 148 12.06 5.43 10.64
CA SER A 148 12.92 6.35 11.38
C SER A 148 12.12 7.42 12.10
N ARG A 149 12.53 7.74 13.33
CA ARG A 149 11.86 8.68 14.23
C ARG A 149 12.71 9.89 14.59
N ASP A 150 13.97 9.90 14.21
CA ASP A 150 14.91 10.99 14.43
C ASP A 150 15.47 11.51 13.11
N ALA A 151 16.17 12.66 13.16
CA ALA A 151 16.69 13.32 11.98
C ALA A 151 17.76 12.50 11.26
N ALA A 152 18.68 11.89 12.00
CA ALA A 152 19.79 11.17 11.39
C ALA A 152 19.33 9.92 10.66
N GLY A 153 18.45 9.13 11.30
CA GLY A 153 17.84 7.95 10.70
C GLY A 153 16.99 8.30 9.47
N MET A 154 16.16 9.34 9.55
CA MET A 154 15.32 9.76 8.43
C MET A 154 16.15 10.25 7.24
N GLN A 155 17.24 10.98 7.46
CA GLN A 155 18.15 11.38 6.39
C GLN A 155 18.83 10.16 5.75
N ALA A 156 19.30 9.22 6.57
CA ALA A 156 19.93 7.99 6.09
C ALA A 156 18.97 7.15 5.25
N ASP A 157 17.71 7.02 5.69
CA ASP A 157 16.67 6.32 4.95
C ASP A 157 16.34 7.02 3.63
N LEU A 158 16.17 8.33 3.63
CA LEU A 158 15.90 9.11 2.41
C LEU A 158 16.97 8.86 1.34
N ASP A 159 18.24 8.92 1.73
CA ASP A 159 19.37 8.71 0.82
C ASP A 159 19.48 7.24 0.37
N ARG A 160 19.23 6.30 1.27
CA ARG A 160 19.22 4.86 0.97
C ARG A 160 18.08 4.49 0.03
N PHE A 161 16.85 4.95 0.29
CA PHE A 161 15.66 4.63 -0.53
C PHE A 161 15.83 5.11 -1.97
N ARG A 162 16.40 6.31 -2.16
CA ARG A 162 16.69 6.81 -3.51
C ARG A 162 17.68 5.93 -4.25
N ARG A 163 18.73 5.46 -3.57
CA ARG A 163 19.70 4.50 -4.17
C ARG A 163 19.05 3.15 -4.47
N GLU A 164 18.27 2.60 -3.54
CA GLU A 164 17.59 1.31 -3.71
C GLU A 164 16.55 1.35 -4.82
N LEU A 165 15.82 2.46 -4.96
CA LEU A 165 14.82 2.68 -6.01
C LEU A 165 15.45 3.12 -7.34
N GLY A 166 16.73 3.49 -7.36
CA GLY A 166 17.41 3.97 -8.56
C GLY A 166 16.80 5.27 -9.12
N THR A 167 16.38 6.18 -8.25
CA THR A 167 15.70 7.43 -8.65
C THR A 167 16.20 8.63 -7.85
N ASP A 168 16.18 9.81 -8.46
CA ASP A 168 16.58 11.05 -7.78
C ASP A 168 15.51 11.60 -6.82
N HIS A 169 14.26 11.19 -6.98
CA HIS A 169 13.15 11.65 -6.16
C HIS A 169 12.16 10.53 -5.82
N ILE A 170 11.45 10.70 -4.71
CA ILE A 170 10.31 9.88 -4.28
C ILE A 170 9.09 10.80 -4.24
N ASP A 171 7.96 10.41 -4.85
CA ASP A 171 6.80 11.30 -4.90
C ASP A 171 6.19 11.52 -3.52
N ILE A 172 5.97 10.46 -2.77
CA ILE A 172 5.37 10.54 -1.42
C ILE A 172 6.24 9.72 -0.46
N LEU A 173 6.75 10.37 0.60
CA LEU A 173 7.48 9.68 1.66
C LEU A 173 6.79 9.88 3.01
N LEU A 174 6.37 8.77 3.62
CA LEU A 174 5.59 8.76 4.85
C LEU A 174 6.42 8.29 6.05
N MET A 175 6.16 8.85 7.21
CA MET A 175 6.51 8.24 8.48
C MET A 175 5.61 7.01 8.69
N HIS A 176 6.21 5.82 8.82
CA HIS A 176 5.49 4.55 8.81
C HIS A 176 4.95 4.18 10.19
N CYS A 177 3.69 3.73 10.26
CA CYS A 177 3.11 3.06 11.42
C CYS A 177 3.18 3.89 12.72
N LEU A 178 2.65 5.11 12.70
CA LEU A 178 2.58 5.96 13.88
C LEU A 178 1.47 5.51 14.82
N THR A 179 1.79 5.39 16.12
CA THR A 179 0.88 4.95 17.16
C THR A 179 0.68 5.98 18.28
N GLU A 180 1.62 6.91 18.42
CA GLU A 180 1.63 7.90 19.50
C GLU A 180 0.82 9.15 19.11
N GLY A 181 -0.01 9.66 20.03
CA GLY A 181 -0.79 10.89 19.81
C GLY A 181 0.06 12.18 19.81
N ASP A 182 1.25 12.14 20.40
CA ASP A 182 2.20 13.25 20.49
C ASP A 182 3.30 13.23 19.42
N TRP A 183 3.20 12.35 18.42
CA TRP A 183 4.23 12.12 17.42
C TRP A 183 4.68 13.38 16.68
N THR A 184 3.78 14.35 16.49
CA THR A 184 4.09 15.62 15.81
C THR A 184 5.08 16.50 16.56
N THR A 185 5.18 16.34 17.88
CA THR A 185 6.18 16.99 18.72
C THR A 185 7.38 16.10 18.92
N ARG A 186 7.11 14.82 19.23
CA ARG A 186 8.13 13.83 19.58
C ARG A 186 9.11 13.52 18.45
N TYR A 187 8.63 13.47 17.21
CA TYR A 187 9.43 13.12 16.04
C TYR A 187 9.77 14.32 15.14
N ARG A 188 9.81 15.52 15.73
CA ARG A 188 10.03 16.76 15.02
C ARG A 188 11.27 16.73 14.13
N GLY A 189 12.39 16.16 14.60
CA GLY A 189 13.63 16.06 13.81
C GLY A 189 13.47 15.28 12.53
N ALA A 190 12.73 14.17 12.54
CA ALA A 190 12.42 13.40 11.33
C ALA A 190 11.51 14.18 10.38
N MET A 191 10.52 14.90 10.92
CA MET A 191 9.62 15.76 10.15
C MET A 191 10.36 16.90 9.45
N ASP A 192 11.31 17.53 10.12
CA ASP A 192 12.12 18.63 9.57
C ASP A 192 12.99 18.16 8.39
N VAL A 193 13.54 16.94 8.45
CA VAL A 193 14.26 16.32 7.32
C VAL A 193 13.35 16.15 6.12
N LEU A 194 12.13 15.65 6.31
CA LEU A 194 11.17 15.48 5.21
C LEU A 194 10.72 16.83 4.64
N SER A 195 10.53 17.84 5.49
CA SER A 195 10.23 19.20 5.03
C SER A 195 11.34 19.78 4.16
N ALA A 196 12.59 19.67 4.62
CA ALA A 196 13.75 20.11 3.84
C ALA A 196 13.92 19.32 2.53
N ALA A 197 13.60 18.01 2.52
CA ALA A 197 13.61 17.21 1.31
C ALA A 197 12.53 17.64 0.31
N LYS A 198 11.35 18.03 0.79
CA LYS A 198 10.27 18.58 -0.03
C LYS A 198 10.65 19.93 -0.64
N GLU A 199 11.24 20.83 0.14
CA GLU A 199 11.74 22.14 -0.36
C GLU A 199 12.79 21.97 -1.47
N LYS A 200 13.63 20.94 -1.37
CA LYS A 200 14.65 20.60 -2.38
C LYS A 200 14.11 19.81 -3.58
N GLY A 201 12.83 19.45 -3.60
CA GLY A 201 12.23 18.62 -4.65
C GLY A 201 12.67 17.15 -4.63
N ILE A 202 13.33 16.69 -3.57
CA ILE A 202 13.72 15.29 -3.37
C ILE A 202 12.48 14.42 -3.10
N ILE A 203 11.48 14.99 -2.42
CA ILE A 203 10.13 14.42 -2.33
C ILE A 203 9.11 15.48 -2.75
N ARG A 204 7.93 15.06 -3.18
CA ARG A 204 6.85 15.99 -3.58
C ARG A 204 5.84 16.20 -2.46
N ALA A 205 5.61 15.16 -1.62
CA ALA A 205 4.74 15.23 -0.46
C ALA A 205 5.27 14.37 0.67
N HIS A 206 5.00 14.79 1.90
CA HIS A 206 5.28 14.02 3.11
C HIS A 206 4.01 13.83 3.95
N GLY A 207 4.09 12.93 4.93
CA GLY A 207 2.98 12.66 5.82
C GLY A 207 3.22 11.40 6.63
N CYS A 208 2.17 10.62 6.85
CA CYS A 208 2.24 9.47 7.74
C CYS A 208 1.33 8.32 7.30
N SER A 209 1.57 7.15 7.89
CA SER A 209 0.58 6.09 8.01
C SER A 209 0.31 5.85 9.50
N CYS A 210 -0.94 5.99 9.92
CA CYS A 210 -1.32 5.88 11.31
C CYS A 210 -1.77 4.45 11.65
N HIS A 211 -1.45 4.02 12.89
CA HIS A 211 -1.84 2.71 13.43
C HIS A 211 -2.45 2.83 14.84
N SER A 212 -2.99 3.99 15.17
CA SER A 212 -3.87 4.25 16.31
C SER A 212 -4.77 5.46 16.01
N ILE A 213 -5.89 5.53 16.69
CA ILE A 213 -6.82 6.67 16.52
C ILE A 213 -6.23 7.97 17.08
N GLU A 214 -5.36 7.89 18.09
CA GLU A 214 -4.66 9.03 18.65
C GLU A 214 -3.69 9.63 17.63
N ALA A 215 -2.90 8.78 16.96
CA ALA A 215 -1.98 9.21 15.90
C ALA A 215 -2.75 9.77 14.71
N LEU A 216 -3.88 9.17 14.31
CA LEU A 216 -4.72 9.63 13.22
C LEU A 216 -5.35 11.01 13.52
N ARG A 217 -5.82 11.22 14.75
CA ARG A 217 -6.34 12.52 15.20
C ARG A 217 -5.26 13.60 15.23
N ALA A 218 -4.03 13.24 15.62
CA ALA A 218 -2.89 14.15 15.55
C ALA A 218 -2.54 14.51 14.11
N ALA A 219 -2.54 13.53 13.19
CA ALA A 219 -2.34 13.75 11.76
C ALA A 219 -3.40 14.68 11.16
N ALA A 220 -4.67 14.51 11.54
CA ALA A 220 -5.75 15.37 11.07
C ALA A 220 -5.55 16.85 11.45
N LYS A 221 -5.05 17.10 12.66
CA LYS A 221 -4.80 18.45 13.19
C LYS A 221 -3.49 19.07 12.70
N SER A 222 -2.50 18.27 12.32
CA SER A 222 -1.18 18.76 11.96
C SER A 222 -1.17 19.41 10.56
N PRO A 223 -0.78 20.69 10.41
CA PRO A 223 -0.64 21.31 9.10
C PRO A 223 0.51 20.72 8.28
N TRP A 224 1.44 20.02 8.95
CA TRP A 224 2.57 19.37 8.30
C TRP A 224 2.17 18.19 7.43
N VAL A 225 1.09 17.49 7.72
CA VAL A 225 0.65 16.31 6.96
C VAL A 225 0.03 16.74 5.64
N ASP A 226 0.71 16.44 4.53
CA ASP A 226 0.16 16.55 3.18
C ASP A 226 -0.71 15.33 2.86
N VAL A 227 -0.22 14.12 3.21
CA VAL A 227 -0.85 12.84 2.86
C VAL A 227 -0.91 11.91 4.07
N ASP A 228 -2.04 11.26 4.29
CA ASP A 228 -2.19 10.17 5.25
C ASP A 228 -2.62 8.88 4.55
N LEU A 229 -1.99 7.77 4.91
CA LEU A 229 -2.34 6.43 4.46
C LEU A 229 -3.07 5.71 5.59
N VAL A 230 -4.39 5.67 5.50
CA VAL A 230 -5.32 5.25 6.57
C VAL A 230 -5.81 3.82 6.38
N ARG A 231 -5.98 3.10 7.48
CA ARG A 231 -6.63 1.79 7.51
C ARG A 231 -8.14 1.97 7.47
N ILE A 232 -8.81 1.48 6.42
CA ILE A 232 -10.25 1.65 6.22
C ILE A 232 -10.88 0.46 5.51
N ASN A 233 -11.94 -0.09 6.07
CA ASN A 233 -12.78 -1.13 5.48
C ASN A 233 -14.16 -1.17 6.17
N PRO A 234 -15.16 -1.84 5.58
CA PRO A 234 -16.52 -1.79 6.10
C PRO A 234 -16.74 -2.50 7.44
N ILE A 235 -15.89 -3.45 7.82
CA ILE A 235 -16.07 -4.28 9.03
C ILE A 235 -15.19 -3.85 10.22
N GLY A 236 -14.30 -2.86 10.05
CA GLY A 236 -13.40 -2.39 11.10
C GLY A 236 -12.17 -3.27 11.32
N ALA A 237 -11.89 -4.24 10.43
CA ALA A 237 -10.77 -5.15 10.58
C ALA A 237 -9.43 -4.41 10.48
N PHE A 238 -8.57 -4.55 11.50
CA PHE A 238 -7.26 -3.91 11.58
C PHE A 238 -7.30 -2.38 11.39
N MET A 239 -8.39 -1.73 11.72
CA MET A 239 -8.53 -0.28 11.69
C MET A 239 -8.06 0.37 13.00
N ASP A 240 -7.92 1.70 12.98
CA ASP A 240 -7.45 2.50 14.12
C ASP A 240 -8.52 2.68 15.20
N ALA A 241 -9.77 2.61 14.79
CA ALA A 241 -10.99 2.59 15.61
C ALA A 241 -12.11 1.95 14.80
N ASP A 242 -13.35 2.00 15.31
CA ASP A 242 -14.52 1.64 14.51
C ASP A 242 -14.62 2.53 13.25
N PRO A 243 -15.24 2.02 12.17
CA PRO A 243 -15.29 2.74 10.90
C PRO A 243 -15.90 4.15 10.99
N ASP A 244 -16.93 4.36 11.80
CA ASP A 244 -17.61 5.66 11.88
C ASP A 244 -16.71 6.70 12.55
N THR A 245 -15.98 6.31 13.59
CA THR A 245 -14.96 7.14 14.24
C THR A 245 -13.85 7.53 13.25
N VAL A 246 -13.30 6.57 12.51
CA VAL A 246 -12.26 6.84 11.51
C VAL A 246 -12.80 7.76 10.41
N ILE A 247 -13.98 7.46 9.85
CA ILE A 247 -14.64 8.28 8.82
C ILE A 247 -14.85 9.73 9.31
N GLY A 248 -15.19 9.92 10.59
CA GLY A 248 -15.30 11.25 11.19
C GLY A 248 -14.00 12.04 11.07
N VAL A 249 -12.85 11.41 11.40
CA VAL A 249 -11.53 12.05 11.29
C VAL A 249 -11.15 12.30 9.82
N LEU A 250 -11.47 11.38 8.91
CA LEU A 250 -11.18 11.56 7.48
C LEU A 250 -11.96 12.73 6.87
N ARG A 251 -13.20 13.00 7.34
CA ARG A 251 -13.95 14.18 6.92
C ARG A 251 -13.24 15.48 7.30
N ASP A 252 -12.64 15.53 8.48
CA ASP A 252 -11.83 16.68 8.91
C ASP A 252 -10.60 16.86 8.04
N MET A 253 -9.87 15.77 7.77
CA MET A 253 -8.71 15.77 6.86
C MET A 253 -9.09 16.25 5.45
N LYS A 254 -10.22 15.74 4.91
CA LYS A 254 -10.70 16.14 3.57
C LYS A 254 -11.02 17.63 3.51
N ARG A 255 -11.71 18.17 4.54
CA ARG A 255 -11.97 19.61 4.65
C ARG A 255 -10.69 20.46 4.72
N ALA A 256 -9.65 19.94 5.37
CA ALA A 256 -8.33 20.59 5.40
C ALA A 256 -7.57 20.47 4.07
N GLY A 257 -8.05 19.66 3.12
CA GLY A 257 -7.44 19.44 1.82
C GLY A 257 -6.25 18.49 1.84
N LYS A 258 -6.12 17.64 2.87
CA LYS A 258 -5.09 16.60 2.93
C LYS A 258 -5.37 15.49 1.91
N GLY A 259 -4.31 14.88 1.39
CA GLY A 259 -4.41 13.65 0.61
C GLY A 259 -4.75 12.48 1.52
N ILE A 260 -5.77 11.70 1.15
CA ILE A 260 -6.22 10.55 1.92
C ILE A 260 -6.13 9.30 1.06
N LEU A 261 -5.20 8.43 1.43
CA LEU A 261 -4.98 7.14 0.77
C LEU A 261 -5.55 6.02 1.63
N GLY A 262 -6.38 5.16 1.07
CA GLY A 262 -6.93 4.01 1.79
C GLY A 262 -6.01 2.80 1.73
N MET A 263 -5.81 2.10 2.85
CA MET A 263 -5.21 0.77 2.90
C MET A 263 -6.08 -0.20 3.71
N LYS A 264 -5.79 -1.49 3.66
CA LYS A 264 -6.57 -2.55 4.33
C LYS A 264 -8.02 -2.64 3.84
N ILE A 265 -8.28 -2.23 2.62
CA ILE A 265 -9.62 -2.23 2.00
C ILE A 265 -10.27 -3.62 2.10
N LEU A 266 -9.50 -4.68 1.86
CA LEU A 266 -9.95 -6.08 1.97
C LEU A 266 -9.77 -6.68 3.39
N GLY A 267 -9.68 -5.83 4.43
CA GLY A 267 -9.58 -6.27 5.83
C GLY A 267 -8.41 -7.21 6.10
N GLN A 268 -7.28 -7.04 5.41
CA GLN A 268 -6.11 -7.94 5.49
C GLN A 268 -6.48 -9.41 5.22
N GLY A 269 -7.32 -9.64 4.20
CA GLY A 269 -7.77 -10.96 3.79
C GLY A 269 -9.12 -11.41 4.36
N GLN A 270 -9.70 -10.69 5.33
CA GLN A 270 -10.99 -11.06 5.92
C GLN A 270 -12.20 -10.81 5.00
N LEU A 271 -11.99 -10.05 3.91
CA LEU A 271 -13.03 -9.71 2.93
C LEU A 271 -12.73 -10.25 1.52
N LEU A 272 -11.90 -11.30 1.40
CA LEU A 272 -11.58 -11.89 0.10
C LEU A 272 -12.79 -12.54 -0.58
N ASP A 273 -13.75 -13.02 0.17
CA ASP A 273 -15.03 -13.56 -0.31
C ASP A 273 -16.10 -12.45 -0.53
N LYS A 274 -15.79 -11.20 -0.19
CA LYS A 274 -16.68 -10.03 -0.21
C LYS A 274 -15.97 -8.80 -0.79
N GLN A 275 -15.17 -9.02 -1.84
CA GLN A 275 -14.36 -7.96 -2.42
C GLN A 275 -15.21 -6.82 -2.99
N ASP A 276 -16.34 -7.16 -3.64
CA ASP A 276 -17.21 -6.16 -4.26
C ASP A 276 -17.82 -5.24 -3.22
N GLU A 277 -18.26 -5.78 -2.07
CA GLU A 277 -18.79 -4.98 -0.96
C GLU A 277 -17.71 -4.09 -0.34
N ALA A 278 -16.49 -4.60 -0.20
CA ALA A 278 -15.37 -3.83 0.34
C ALA A 278 -14.95 -2.70 -0.61
N LEU A 279 -14.91 -2.95 -1.92
CA LEU A 279 -14.63 -1.96 -2.94
C LEU A 279 -15.74 -0.91 -3.02
N ASN A 280 -17.01 -1.34 -3.05
CA ASN A 280 -18.16 -0.43 -3.03
C ASN A 280 -18.14 0.49 -1.81
N PHE A 281 -17.80 -0.04 -0.64
CA PHE A 281 -17.64 0.78 0.56
C PHE A 281 -16.55 1.83 0.37
N ALA A 282 -15.35 1.45 -0.04
CA ALA A 282 -14.22 2.38 -0.22
C ALA A 282 -14.52 3.47 -1.26
N LEU A 283 -15.07 3.08 -2.41
CA LEU A 283 -15.46 3.98 -3.50
C LEU A 283 -16.63 4.91 -3.12
N GLY A 284 -17.60 4.36 -2.37
CA GLY A 284 -18.79 5.09 -1.92
C GLY A 284 -18.54 6.12 -0.81
N LEU A 285 -17.39 6.04 -0.09
CA LEU A 285 -17.05 6.99 0.97
C LEU A 285 -16.92 8.44 0.47
N GLY A 286 -16.44 8.64 -0.76
CA GLY A 286 -16.16 9.97 -1.32
C GLY A 286 -15.07 10.75 -0.57
N LEU A 287 -14.31 10.09 0.29
CA LEU A 287 -13.26 10.68 1.13
C LEU A 287 -11.84 10.31 0.66
N LEU A 288 -11.66 9.12 0.12
CA LEU A 288 -10.37 8.66 -0.37
C LEU A 288 -10.04 9.30 -1.71
N ASP A 289 -8.81 9.78 -1.88
CA ASP A 289 -8.31 10.22 -3.18
C ASP A 289 -7.85 9.02 -4.02
N ALA A 290 -7.23 8.04 -3.37
CA ALA A 290 -6.80 6.76 -3.94
C ALA A 290 -6.77 5.69 -2.84
N PHE A 291 -6.55 4.44 -3.22
CA PHE A 291 -6.35 3.35 -2.25
C PHE A 291 -5.39 2.30 -2.80
N THR A 292 -4.74 1.55 -1.89
CA THR A 292 -3.75 0.53 -2.23
C THR A 292 -4.26 -0.86 -1.92
N ILE A 293 -4.10 -1.78 -2.89
CA ILE A 293 -4.34 -3.22 -2.71
C ILE A 293 -3.17 -3.96 -3.36
N GLY A 294 -2.62 -4.95 -2.66
CA GLY A 294 -1.58 -5.84 -3.17
C GLY A 294 -2.18 -7.10 -3.80
N ALA A 295 -1.94 -7.31 -5.09
CA ALA A 295 -2.16 -8.58 -5.75
C ALA A 295 -0.90 -9.46 -5.67
N GLU A 296 -1.07 -10.78 -5.70
CA GLU A 296 0.03 -11.75 -5.66
C GLU A 296 0.31 -12.37 -7.04
N ASN A 297 -0.56 -12.13 -8.01
CA ASN A 297 -0.40 -12.57 -9.39
C ASN A 297 -1.23 -11.71 -10.35
N LYS A 298 -0.96 -11.91 -11.65
CA LYS A 298 -1.64 -11.17 -12.72
C LYS A 298 -3.16 -11.36 -12.70
N THR A 299 -3.65 -12.57 -12.45
CA THR A 299 -5.10 -12.88 -12.45
C THR A 299 -5.83 -12.10 -11.37
N GLU A 300 -5.27 -12.02 -10.16
CA GLU A 300 -5.82 -11.22 -9.06
C GLU A 300 -5.81 -9.72 -9.40
N GLN A 301 -4.72 -9.23 -10.00
CA GLN A 301 -4.63 -7.82 -10.40
C GLN A 301 -5.65 -7.48 -11.48
N ASP A 302 -5.79 -8.31 -12.50
CA ASP A 302 -6.76 -8.13 -13.59
C ASP A 302 -8.20 -8.19 -13.06
N ASP A 303 -8.50 -9.11 -12.13
CA ASP A 303 -9.80 -9.23 -11.47
C ASP A 303 -10.13 -7.98 -10.64
N LEU A 304 -9.17 -7.45 -9.89
CA LEU A 304 -9.34 -6.24 -9.11
C LEU A 304 -9.66 -5.02 -9.99
N VAL A 305 -8.93 -4.84 -11.10
CA VAL A 305 -9.19 -3.77 -12.06
C VAL A 305 -10.60 -3.90 -12.65
N ARG A 306 -11.01 -5.12 -13.03
CA ARG A 306 -12.33 -5.41 -13.55
C ARG A 306 -13.44 -5.12 -12.53
N ARG A 307 -13.27 -5.51 -11.26
CA ARG A 307 -14.25 -5.26 -10.18
C ARG A 307 -14.46 -3.78 -9.92
N ILE A 308 -13.39 -2.98 -9.89
CA ILE A 308 -13.50 -1.53 -9.73
C ILE A 308 -14.27 -0.90 -10.90
N ALA A 309 -14.10 -1.41 -12.12
CA ALA A 309 -14.86 -0.92 -13.28
C ALA A 309 -16.32 -1.40 -13.30
N ALA A 310 -16.65 -2.49 -12.62
CA ALA A 310 -17.99 -3.04 -12.52
C ALA A 310 -18.77 -2.47 -11.33
N ALA A 311 -18.10 -1.84 -10.35
CA ALA A 311 -18.68 -1.18 -9.18
C ALA A 311 -19.40 0.16 -9.56
#